data_43e79d85ac0fa50fc1a88cc742b812b2
#
_entry.id   43e79d85ac0fa50fc1a88cc742b812b2
#
_cell.length_a   1.000
_cell.length_b   1.000
_cell.length_c   1.000
_cell.angle_alpha   90.00
_cell.angle_beta   90.00
_cell.angle_gamma   90.00
#
_symmetry.space_group_name_H-M   'P 1'
#
loop_
_entity.id
_entity.type
_entity.pdbx_description
1 polymer ?
#
loop_
_entity_poly.entity_id
_entity_poly.type
_entity_poly.pdbx_seq_one_letter_code
_entity_poly.pdbx_strand_id
1 'polypeptide(L)'
;LWRLTGEAPKLDRVVPGGAHVRNDSFYFVTGRAEGWLQQVKAEIRQHIAEQQEDGSYHYDGKYRRGHFENTASGLCATRAARLLELAHLTGDADALAAGRKTLEYMKRFRVPRGAQTWEVPLHTPDLLASAYLVWAYTRGYELTGDREYLTEARRWALSGLPFVYLWS
;
A
#
# COMPACT_ATOMS: atom_id res chain seq x y z
N LEU A 1 -15.86 0.20 24.01
CA LEU A 1 -16.24 -0.56 25.21
C LEU A 1 -15.05 -0.72 26.16
N TRP A 2 -13.90 -1.22 25.68
CA TRP A 2 -12.67 -1.33 26.49
C TRP A 2 -12.24 -0.01 27.17
N ARG A 3 -12.29 1.12 26.45
CA ARG A 3 -11.98 2.44 27.04
C ARG A 3 -12.90 2.82 28.21
N LEU A 4 -14.12 2.28 28.23
CA LEU A 4 -15.09 2.55 29.29
C LEU A 4 -14.97 1.58 30.47
N THR A 5 -14.48 0.36 30.22
CA THR A 5 -14.49 -0.71 31.24
C THR A 5 -13.11 -1.11 31.71
N GLY A 6 -12.03 -0.77 30.97
CA GLY A 6 -10.66 -1.18 31.27
C GLY A 6 -10.39 -2.69 31.17
N GLU A 7 -11.36 -3.49 30.72
CA GLU A 7 -11.25 -4.95 30.71
C GLU A 7 -10.46 -5.48 29.50
N ALA A 8 -9.23 -5.95 29.72
CA ALA A 8 -8.34 -6.50 28.70
C ALA A 8 -8.95 -7.68 27.88
N PRO A 9 -9.73 -8.60 28.44
CA PRO A 9 -10.33 -9.68 27.66
C PRO A 9 -11.31 -9.23 26.57
N LYS A 10 -11.92 -8.07 26.71
CA LYS A 10 -12.80 -7.50 25.68
C LYS A 10 -11.99 -6.95 24.49
N LEU A 11 -10.78 -6.54 24.75
CA LEU A 11 -9.85 -6.08 23.73
C LEU A 11 -9.38 -7.25 22.84
N ASP A 12 -9.01 -8.36 23.44
CA ASP A 12 -8.53 -9.55 22.73
C ASP A 12 -9.63 -10.22 21.88
N ARG A 13 -10.91 -9.99 22.23
CA ARG A 13 -12.07 -10.45 21.44
C ARG A 13 -12.40 -9.53 20.25
N VAL A 14 -12.03 -8.27 20.29
CA VAL A 14 -12.31 -7.29 19.24
C VAL A 14 -11.23 -7.31 18.14
N VAL A 15 -10.10 -7.98 18.41
CA VAL A 15 -9.04 -8.21 17.42
C VAL A 15 -8.89 -9.72 17.18
N PRO A 16 -9.90 -10.37 16.63
CA PRO A 16 -9.67 -11.65 15.99
C PRO A 16 -8.78 -11.37 14.78
N GLY A 17 -7.99 -12.31 14.36
CA GLY A 17 -7.23 -12.25 13.10
C GLY A 17 -8.08 -12.10 11.84
N GLY A 18 -9.16 -11.34 11.91
CA GLY A 18 -10.11 -10.95 10.88
C GLY A 18 -9.73 -9.61 10.31
N ALA A 19 -9.19 -9.67 9.28
CA ALA A 19 -8.79 -8.97 8.07
C ALA A 19 -9.19 -7.48 7.85
N HIS A 20 -9.93 -6.79 8.69
CA HIS A 20 -10.50 -5.49 8.33
C HIS A 20 -10.26 -4.35 9.32
N VAL A 21 -9.73 -4.63 10.49
CA VAL A 21 -9.25 -3.57 11.38
C VAL A 21 -7.75 -3.43 11.15
N ARG A 22 -7.32 -2.29 10.68
CA ARG A 22 -5.89 -1.98 10.60
C ARG A 22 -5.31 -2.16 12.00
N ASN A 23 -4.47 -3.16 12.16
CA ASN A 23 -3.79 -3.46 13.43
C ASN A 23 -3.08 -2.23 14.01
N ASP A 24 -2.61 -1.34 13.15
CA ASP A 24 -1.96 -0.08 13.53
C ASP A 24 -2.84 0.79 14.45
N SER A 25 -4.10 1.01 14.09
CA SER A 25 -5.03 1.82 14.92
C SER A 25 -5.30 1.17 16.29
N PHE A 26 -5.32 -0.17 16.35
CA PHE A 26 -5.46 -0.89 17.60
C PHE A 26 -4.29 -0.65 18.55
N TYR A 27 -3.07 -0.73 18.07
CA TYR A 27 -1.88 -0.51 18.89
C TYR A 27 -1.78 0.92 19.41
N PHE A 28 -2.12 1.89 18.59
CA PHE A 28 -2.18 3.30 19.01
C PHE A 28 -3.23 3.53 20.11
N VAL A 29 -4.40 2.91 19.99
CA VAL A 29 -5.48 3.05 20.98
C VAL A 29 -5.16 2.36 22.30
N THR A 30 -4.46 1.24 22.26
CA THR A 30 -4.22 0.39 23.44
C THR A 30 -2.90 0.66 24.15
N GLY A 31 -1.97 1.35 23.49
CA GLY A 31 -0.59 1.55 23.99
C GLY A 31 0.29 0.30 23.92
N ARG A 32 -0.20 -0.81 23.34
CA ARG A 32 0.59 -2.06 23.19
C ARG A 32 1.52 -1.96 21.96
N ALA A 33 2.43 -0.99 21.97
CA ALA A 33 3.26 -0.66 20.82
C ALA A 33 4.35 -1.69 20.51
N GLU A 34 4.85 -2.44 21.50
CA GLU A 34 6.01 -3.32 21.29
C GLU A 34 5.72 -4.49 20.33
N GLY A 35 4.66 -5.24 20.53
CA GLY A 35 4.27 -6.34 19.64
C GLY A 35 3.93 -5.84 18.23
N TRP A 36 3.25 -4.70 18.12
CA TRP A 36 2.99 -4.03 16.87
C TRP A 36 4.28 -3.65 16.13
N LEU A 37 5.23 -3.02 16.83
CA LEU A 37 6.50 -2.60 16.23
C LEU A 37 7.31 -3.78 15.68
N GLN A 38 7.30 -4.93 16.36
CA GLN A 38 7.94 -6.14 15.86
C GLN A 38 7.26 -6.65 14.57
N GLN A 39 5.93 -6.65 14.52
CA GLN A 39 5.18 -7.04 13.32
C GLN A 39 5.46 -6.08 12.15
N VAL A 40 5.45 -4.77 12.39
CA VAL A 40 5.79 -3.76 11.39
C VAL A 40 7.18 -3.94 10.83
N LYS A 41 8.18 -4.16 11.68
CA LYS A 41 9.56 -4.42 11.23
C LYS A 41 9.68 -5.70 10.40
N ALA A 42 8.90 -6.73 10.73
CA ALA A 42 8.85 -7.95 9.93
C ALA A 42 8.21 -7.71 8.56
N GLU A 43 7.11 -6.95 8.50
CA GLU A 43 6.43 -6.56 7.27
C GLU A 43 7.32 -5.71 6.36
N ILE A 44 8.03 -4.71 6.93
CA ILE A 44 9.00 -3.90 6.17
C ILE A 44 10.07 -4.80 5.54
N ARG A 45 10.70 -5.69 6.32
CA ARG A 45 11.72 -6.61 5.80
C ARG A 45 11.17 -7.51 4.70
N GLN A 46 9.96 -8.02 4.85
CA GLN A 46 9.32 -8.84 3.83
C GLN A 46 9.13 -8.04 2.53
N HIS A 47 8.55 -6.85 2.60
CA HIS A 47 8.34 -6.02 1.41
C HIS A 47 9.66 -5.64 0.73
N ILE A 48 10.70 -5.35 1.50
CA ILE A 48 12.04 -5.06 0.94
C ILE A 48 12.62 -6.31 0.27
N ALA A 49 12.47 -7.49 0.86
CA ALA A 49 12.96 -8.75 0.30
C ALA A 49 12.23 -9.16 -0.99
N GLU A 50 10.95 -8.82 -1.13
CA GLU A 50 10.15 -9.05 -2.35
C GLU A 50 10.44 -8.03 -3.46
N GLN A 51 11.01 -6.86 -3.12
CA GLN A 51 11.29 -5.80 -4.07
C GLN A 51 12.43 -6.17 -5.02
N GLN A 52 12.20 -6.00 -6.32
CA GLN A 52 13.22 -6.22 -7.33
C GLN A 52 14.26 -5.09 -7.35
N GLU A 53 15.38 -5.34 -8.01
CA GLU A 53 16.48 -4.39 -8.11
C GLU A 53 16.06 -3.03 -8.73
N ASP A 54 15.08 -3.04 -9.63
CA ASP A 54 14.54 -1.83 -10.25
C ASP A 54 13.41 -1.15 -9.44
N GLY A 55 13.02 -1.71 -8.30
CA GLY A 55 11.94 -1.21 -7.46
C GLY A 55 10.57 -1.80 -7.74
N SER A 56 10.44 -2.73 -8.70
CA SER A 56 9.20 -3.42 -9.03
C SER A 56 8.87 -4.52 -8.02
N TYR A 57 7.65 -5.05 -8.17
CA TYR A 57 7.18 -6.27 -7.51
C TYR A 57 6.60 -7.22 -8.53
N HIS A 58 6.85 -8.50 -8.37
CA HIS A 58 6.36 -9.53 -9.29
C HIS A 58 5.01 -10.11 -8.82
N TYR A 59 4.14 -10.34 -9.79
CA TYR A 59 2.87 -11.02 -9.58
C TYR A 59 3.02 -12.52 -9.86
N ASP A 60 2.62 -13.35 -8.91
CA ASP A 60 2.67 -14.82 -8.99
C ASP A 60 1.29 -15.49 -8.81
N GLY A 61 0.22 -14.71 -8.80
CA GLY A 61 -1.14 -15.18 -8.58
C GLY A 61 -1.77 -15.89 -9.80
N LYS A 62 -3.08 -16.16 -9.71
CA LYS A 62 -3.84 -16.97 -10.68
C LYS A 62 -3.86 -16.46 -12.12
N TYR A 63 -3.68 -15.18 -12.34
CA TYR A 63 -3.71 -14.53 -13.67
C TYR A 63 -2.34 -14.41 -14.34
N ARG A 64 -1.37 -15.26 -13.98
CA ARG A 64 -0.01 -15.25 -14.57
C ARG A 64 0.00 -15.73 -16.03
N ARG A 65 -0.86 -16.68 -16.38
CA ARG A 65 -0.85 -17.30 -17.71
C ARG A 65 -1.24 -16.28 -18.77
N GLY A 66 -0.42 -16.17 -19.82
CA GLY A 66 -0.65 -15.25 -20.94
C GLY A 66 -0.19 -13.81 -20.69
N HIS A 67 0.46 -13.52 -19.57
CA HIS A 67 1.02 -12.19 -19.32
C HIS A 67 2.32 -12.00 -20.08
N PHE A 68 2.49 -10.82 -20.67
CA PHE A 68 3.75 -10.37 -21.27
C PHE A 68 4.63 -9.63 -20.24
N GLU A 69 4.03 -9.17 -19.12
CA GLU A 69 4.70 -8.62 -17.95
C GLU A 69 4.12 -9.28 -16.70
N ASN A 70 4.92 -9.43 -15.66
CA ASN A 70 4.49 -9.96 -14.36
C ASN A 70 4.41 -8.87 -13.27
N THR A 71 4.33 -7.60 -13.67
CA THR A 71 4.21 -6.45 -12.78
C THR A 71 3.15 -5.47 -13.29
N ALA A 72 2.66 -4.61 -12.40
CA ALA A 72 1.66 -3.60 -12.73
C ALA A 72 1.71 -2.44 -11.74
N SER A 73 1.17 -1.28 -12.16
CA SER A 73 1.17 -0.06 -11.35
C SER A 73 0.49 -0.25 -9.99
N GLY A 74 -0.68 -0.90 -9.96
CA GLY A 74 -1.44 -1.13 -8.73
C GLY A 74 -0.77 -2.14 -7.80
N LEU A 75 -0.17 -3.20 -8.35
CA LEU A 75 0.62 -4.15 -7.58
C LEU A 75 1.78 -3.47 -6.85
N CYS A 76 2.52 -2.62 -7.56
CA CYS A 76 3.62 -1.83 -6.98
C CYS A 76 3.09 -0.78 -5.98
N ALA A 77 1.99 -0.11 -6.32
CA ALA A 77 1.43 0.96 -5.49
C ALA A 77 0.95 0.46 -4.12
N THR A 78 0.36 -0.73 -4.04
CA THR A 78 -0.05 -1.32 -2.75
C THR A 78 1.14 -1.52 -1.83
N ARG A 79 2.28 -1.99 -2.35
CA ARG A 79 3.52 -2.18 -1.59
C ARG A 79 4.16 -0.84 -1.21
N ALA A 80 4.27 0.10 -2.17
CA ALA A 80 4.82 1.43 -1.91
C ALA A 80 3.99 2.20 -0.88
N ALA A 81 2.66 2.20 -1.01
CA ALA A 81 1.76 2.85 -0.06
C ALA A 81 1.96 2.30 1.36
N ARG A 82 2.10 0.97 1.49
CA ARG A 82 2.31 0.35 2.79
C ARG A 82 3.68 0.66 3.37
N LEU A 83 4.76 0.56 2.59
CA LEU A 83 6.11 0.91 3.03
C LEU A 83 6.21 2.38 3.48
N LEU A 84 5.64 3.30 2.72
CA LEU A 84 5.65 4.72 3.05
C LEU A 84 4.76 5.04 4.26
N GLU A 85 3.64 4.35 4.43
CA GLU A 85 2.82 4.43 5.65
C GLU A 85 3.62 3.97 6.87
N LEU A 86 4.30 2.84 6.79
CA LEU A 86 5.11 2.32 7.89
C LEU A 86 6.31 3.24 8.18
N ALA A 87 6.96 3.79 7.14
CA ALA A 87 8.00 4.81 7.29
C ALA A 87 7.47 6.06 8.03
N HIS A 88 6.26 6.51 7.68
CA HIS A 88 5.61 7.64 8.35
C HIS A 88 5.35 7.37 9.83
N LEU A 89 4.89 6.16 10.17
CA LEU A 89 4.54 5.80 11.55
C LEU A 89 5.76 5.51 12.43
N THR A 90 6.85 5.02 11.86
CA THR A 90 8.01 4.50 12.61
C THR A 90 9.28 5.31 12.45
N GLY A 91 9.36 6.16 11.43
CA GLY A 91 10.61 6.82 11.04
C GLY A 91 11.64 5.87 10.39
N ASP A 92 11.23 4.67 9.95
CA ASP A 92 12.12 3.66 9.37
C ASP A 92 12.68 4.13 8.02
N ALA A 93 14.01 4.31 7.96
CA ALA A 93 14.70 4.83 6.78
C ALA A 93 14.74 3.84 5.62
N ASP A 94 14.80 2.55 5.91
CA ASP A 94 14.83 1.49 4.88
C ASP A 94 13.46 1.37 4.21
N ALA A 95 12.37 1.46 4.99
CA ALA A 95 11.01 1.52 4.46
C ALA A 95 10.81 2.75 3.56
N LEU A 96 11.32 3.91 3.97
CA LEU A 96 11.27 5.13 3.15
C LEU A 96 12.05 4.96 1.85
N ALA A 97 13.27 4.45 1.92
CA ALA A 97 14.12 4.24 0.74
C ALA A 97 13.48 3.26 -0.24
N ALA A 98 12.98 2.11 0.24
CA ALA A 98 12.30 1.12 -0.58
C ALA A 98 10.99 1.67 -1.18
N GLY A 99 10.20 2.39 -0.41
CA GLY A 99 8.98 3.05 -0.90
C GLY A 99 9.29 4.03 -2.02
N ARG A 100 10.29 4.91 -1.84
CA ARG A 100 10.73 5.86 -2.87
C ARG A 100 11.20 5.16 -4.15
N LYS A 101 11.98 4.09 -4.02
CA LYS A 101 12.46 3.30 -5.16
C LYS A 101 11.29 2.78 -6.01
N THR A 102 10.22 2.30 -5.36
CA THR A 102 9.01 1.89 -6.06
C THR A 102 8.25 3.08 -6.68
N LEU A 103 8.19 4.25 -6.02
CA LEU A 103 7.59 5.44 -6.62
C LEU A 103 8.27 5.82 -7.93
N GLU A 104 9.61 5.81 -7.97
CA GLU A 104 10.37 6.08 -9.20
C GLU A 104 10.08 5.05 -10.29
N TYR A 105 10.08 3.75 -9.93
CA TYR A 105 9.72 2.69 -10.86
C TYR A 105 8.33 2.89 -11.48
N MET A 106 7.34 3.31 -10.68
CA MET A 106 5.95 3.46 -11.12
C MET A 106 5.72 4.62 -12.10
N LYS A 107 6.63 5.58 -12.23
CA LYS A 107 6.55 6.67 -13.21
C LYS A 107 6.49 6.18 -14.67
N ARG A 108 6.95 4.97 -14.94
CA ARG A 108 6.89 4.33 -16.27
C ARG A 108 5.48 3.95 -16.73
N PHE A 109 4.56 3.74 -15.78
CA PHE A 109 3.20 3.32 -16.12
C PHE A 109 2.33 4.50 -16.56
N ARG A 110 1.36 4.19 -17.43
CA ARG A 110 0.39 5.16 -17.97
C ARG A 110 -1.05 4.83 -17.58
N VAL A 111 -1.33 3.60 -17.21
CA VAL A 111 -2.66 3.07 -16.90
C VAL A 111 -2.68 2.52 -15.48
N PRO A 112 -3.68 2.90 -14.65
CA PRO A 112 -3.86 2.30 -13.34
C PRO A 112 -4.44 0.89 -13.51
N ARG A 113 -3.69 -0.15 -13.09
CA ARG A 113 -4.06 -1.55 -13.28
C ARG A 113 -3.39 -2.46 -12.27
N GLY A 114 -4.01 -3.62 -12.01
CA GLY A 114 -3.40 -4.71 -11.28
C GLY A 114 -3.40 -4.55 -9.76
N ALA A 115 -4.36 -3.82 -9.20
CA ALA A 115 -4.62 -3.83 -7.76
C ALA A 115 -5.69 -4.87 -7.39
N GLN A 116 -6.69 -5.11 -8.24
CA GLN A 116 -7.80 -6.05 -8.01
C GLN A 116 -7.53 -7.46 -8.56
N THR A 117 -6.34 -7.99 -8.35
CA THR A 117 -5.90 -9.27 -8.95
C THR A 117 -6.59 -10.52 -8.39
N TRP A 118 -7.43 -10.38 -7.39
CA TRP A 118 -8.33 -11.44 -6.92
C TRP A 118 -9.56 -11.63 -7.83
N GLU A 119 -9.93 -10.61 -8.59
CA GLU A 119 -11.13 -10.54 -9.42
C GLU A 119 -10.81 -10.49 -10.91
N VAL A 120 -9.86 -9.64 -11.30
CA VAL A 120 -9.54 -9.36 -12.70
C VAL A 120 -8.07 -9.64 -13.03
N PRO A 121 -7.73 -9.91 -14.29
CA PRO A 121 -6.35 -10.08 -14.72
C PRO A 121 -5.47 -8.87 -14.44
N LEU A 122 -4.17 -9.13 -14.23
CA LEU A 122 -3.16 -8.12 -13.86
C LEU A 122 -3.16 -6.87 -14.77
N HIS A 123 -3.44 -7.05 -16.05
CA HIS A 123 -3.41 -5.96 -17.03
C HIS A 123 -4.76 -5.23 -17.22
N THR A 124 -5.78 -5.62 -16.47
CA THR A 124 -7.07 -4.93 -16.50
C THR A 124 -6.97 -3.61 -15.75
N PRO A 125 -7.32 -2.48 -16.38
CA PRO A 125 -7.41 -1.21 -15.68
C PRO A 125 -8.41 -1.30 -14.52
N ASP A 126 -8.06 -0.75 -13.36
CA ASP A 126 -8.93 -0.78 -12.20
C ASP A 126 -8.82 0.50 -11.34
N LEU A 127 -9.94 0.89 -10.74
CA LEU A 127 -10.03 2.09 -9.91
C LEU A 127 -9.19 1.98 -8.64
N LEU A 128 -9.09 0.78 -8.07
CA LEU A 128 -8.35 0.57 -6.84
C LEU A 128 -6.83 0.82 -7.05
N ALA A 129 -6.32 0.48 -8.25
CA ALA A 129 -4.95 0.83 -8.63
C ALA A 129 -4.74 2.35 -8.64
N SER A 130 -5.70 3.12 -9.20
CA SER A 130 -5.64 4.58 -9.15
C SER A 130 -5.60 5.09 -7.71
N ALA A 131 -6.46 4.58 -6.84
CA ALA A 131 -6.52 4.99 -5.44
C ALA A 131 -5.20 4.72 -4.69
N TYR A 132 -4.61 3.54 -4.86
CA TYR A 132 -3.32 3.21 -4.23
C TYR A 132 -2.17 4.05 -4.79
N LEU A 133 -2.17 4.36 -6.08
CA LEU A 133 -1.18 5.24 -6.71
C LEU A 133 -1.26 6.66 -6.12
N VAL A 134 -2.47 7.21 -6.01
CA VAL A 134 -2.68 8.51 -5.36
C VAL A 134 -2.16 8.49 -3.93
N TRP A 135 -2.52 7.47 -3.16
CA TRP A 135 -2.09 7.35 -1.78
C TRP A 135 -0.57 7.24 -1.66
N ALA A 136 0.07 6.35 -2.43
CA ALA A 136 1.52 6.15 -2.38
C ALA A 136 2.28 7.45 -2.72
N TYR A 137 1.92 8.12 -3.81
CA TYR A 137 2.57 9.36 -4.20
C TYR A 137 2.30 10.52 -3.23
N THR A 138 1.08 10.65 -2.69
CA THR A 138 0.77 11.64 -1.66
C THR A 138 1.62 11.43 -0.41
N ARG A 139 1.72 10.17 0.05
CA ARG A 139 2.56 9.84 1.20
C ARG A 139 4.05 10.08 0.91
N GLY A 140 4.49 9.77 -0.30
CA GLY A 140 5.86 10.12 -0.75
C GLY A 140 6.15 11.61 -0.65
N TYR A 141 5.22 12.45 -1.11
CA TYR A 141 5.31 13.90 -0.98
C TYR A 141 5.36 14.34 0.50
N GLU A 142 4.47 13.84 1.33
CA GLU A 142 4.42 14.19 2.76
C GLU A 142 5.72 13.87 3.51
N LEU A 143 6.39 12.79 3.13
CA LEU A 143 7.64 12.36 3.76
C LEU A 143 8.89 13.06 3.23
N THR A 144 8.85 13.54 1.98
CA THR A 144 10.06 14.05 1.30
C THR A 144 9.99 15.52 0.94
N GLY A 145 8.81 16.09 0.82
CA GLY A 145 8.57 17.43 0.27
C GLY A 145 8.73 17.51 -1.25
N ASP A 146 9.00 16.40 -1.93
CA ASP A 146 9.23 16.39 -3.39
C ASP A 146 7.92 16.62 -4.16
N ARG A 147 7.82 17.77 -4.80
CA ARG A 147 6.64 18.20 -5.54
C ARG A 147 6.34 17.37 -6.79
N GLU A 148 7.31 16.64 -7.30
CA GLU A 148 7.09 15.73 -8.42
C GLU A 148 6.11 14.62 -8.03
N TYR A 149 6.22 14.10 -6.80
CA TYR A 149 5.26 13.11 -6.28
C TYR A 149 3.84 13.66 -6.20
N LEU A 150 3.67 14.93 -5.86
CA LEU A 150 2.35 15.54 -5.87
C LEU A 150 1.77 15.66 -7.29
N THR A 151 2.61 15.94 -8.28
CA THR A 151 2.24 15.95 -9.70
C THR A 151 1.78 14.56 -10.16
N GLU A 152 2.52 13.52 -9.80
CA GLU A 152 2.15 12.13 -10.07
C GLU A 152 0.84 11.74 -9.37
N ALA A 153 0.66 12.10 -8.10
CA ALA A 153 -0.59 11.84 -7.38
C ALA A 153 -1.79 12.46 -8.10
N ARG A 154 -1.66 13.72 -8.54
CA ARG A 154 -2.71 14.39 -9.34
C ARG A 154 -3.00 13.68 -10.65
N ARG A 155 -1.97 13.24 -11.37
CA ARG A 155 -2.11 12.51 -12.64
C ARG A 155 -2.92 11.23 -12.42
N TRP A 156 -2.61 10.47 -11.38
CA TRP A 156 -3.31 9.24 -11.06
C TRP A 156 -4.74 9.47 -10.55
N ALA A 157 -5.00 10.55 -9.81
CA ALA A 157 -6.35 10.94 -9.42
C ALA A 157 -7.23 11.21 -10.65
N LEU A 158 -6.72 11.97 -11.62
CA LEU A 158 -7.42 12.22 -12.89
C LEU A 158 -7.63 10.94 -13.70
N SER A 159 -6.68 10.00 -13.67
CA SER A 159 -6.81 8.70 -14.35
C SER A 159 -7.90 7.81 -13.74
N GLY A 160 -8.29 8.04 -12.49
CA GLY A 160 -9.38 7.32 -11.82
C GLY A 160 -10.79 7.85 -12.16
N LEU A 161 -10.92 9.11 -12.60
CA LEU A 161 -12.23 9.72 -12.84
C LEU A 161 -13.11 8.97 -13.86
N PRO A 162 -12.59 8.42 -14.97
CA PRO A 162 -13.42 7.66 -15.91
C PRO A 162 -14.17 6.49 -15.27
N PHE A 163 -13.58 5.83 -14.26
CA PHE A 163 -14.24 4.72 -13.56
C PHE A 163 -15.41 5.16 -12.69
N VAL A 164 -15.45 6.43 -12.27
CA VAL A 164 -16.52 6.97 -11.43
C VAL A 164 -17.68 7.46 -12.30
N TYR A 165 -17.39 8.09 -13.43
CA TYR A 165 -18.42 8.75 -14.26
C TYR A 165 -18.98 7.89 -15.37
N LEU A 166 -18.31 6.82 -15.78
CA LEU A 166 -18.80 5.94 -16.85
C LEU A 166 -19.79 4.85 -16.38
N TRP A 167 -20.02 4.73 -15.08
CA TRP A 167 -20.87 3.70 -14.47
C TRP A 167 -22.10 4.29 -13.75
N SER A 168 -22.45 5.53 -14.01
CA SER A 168 -23.63 6.19 -13.45
C SER A 168 -24.81 6.14 -14.42
#